data_fd0108b834b68441f8738a42fdf46b44
#
_entry.id   fd0108b834b68441f8738a42fdf46b44
#
_cell.length_a   1.000
_cell.length_b   1.000
_cell.length_c   1.000
_cell.angle_alpha   90.00
_cell.angle_beta   90.00
_cell.angle_gamma   90.00
#
_symmetry.space_group_name_H-M   'P 1'
#
loop_
_entity.id
_entity.type
_entity.pdbx_description
1 polymer ?
#
loop_
_entity_poly.entity_id
_entity_poly.type
_entity_poly.pdbx_seq_one_letter_code
_entity_poly.pdbx_strand_id
1 'polypeptide(L)'
;MKSTLVLASITALARTAVGHATFQQLWVDGKDQQSTCARLPTSNSPVTDVSSNAIRCMCFIDRADHALLTDLAGNANRGAAASKCSVAAGGVVTIEMHQQNGERGCGSEAIGGAHYGPVMVYMSKVADASTADGSSSFFKIFQDTWGKKSSTSSGSDDYWGTKDLNTNCGKMDVKIPSGLAAGDYLLRAEAIALHAAGSPGGAQFYITCYQITVTGGGSVSPAGVSFPGAYQASNPGIQVS
;
A
#
# COMPACT_ATOMS: atom_id res chain seq x y z
N MET A 1 15.01 53.64 37.49
CA MET A 1 13.98 52.75 36.94
C MET A 1 14.69 51.83 35.96
N LYS A 2 14.86 50.52 36.29
CA LYS A 2 15.52 49.54 35.43
C LYS A 2 14.42 48.72 34.72
N SER A 3 14.28 48.88 33.42
CA SER A 3 13.35 48.10 32.60
C SER A 3 13.98 46.77 32.26
N THR A 4 13.38 45.69 32.74
CA THR A 4 13.78 44.33 32.40
C THR A 4 13.01 43.91 31.15
N LEU A 5 13.69 43.71 30.03
CA LEU A 5 13.12 43.08 28.83
C LEU A 5 13.02 41.57 29.04
N VAL A 6 11.80 41.06 29.04
CA VAL A 6 11.55 39.61 29.01
C VAL A 6 11.51 39.19 27.54
N LEU A 7 12.55 38.46 27.10
CA LEU A 7 12.57 37.82 25.81
C LEU A 7 11.71 36.53 25.89
N ALA A 8 10.54 36.52 25.28
CA ALA A 8 9.74 35.32 25.11
C ALA A 8 10.31 34.51 23.92
N SER A 9 10.98 33.40 24.23
CA SER A 9 11.43 32.43 23.21
C SER A 9 10.23 31.66 22.70
N ILE A 10 9.82 31.92 21.47
CA ILE A 10 8.83 31.09 20.77
C ILE A 10 9.58 29.86 20.22
N THR A 11 9.49 28.74 20.91
CA THR A 11 9.89 27.45 20.37
C THR A 11 8.87 27.05 19.31
N ALA A 12 9.21 27.27 18.04
CA ALA A 12 8.47 26.66 16.94
C ALA A 12 8.69 25.15 17.01
N LEU A 13 7.67 24.40 17.42
CA LEU A 13 7.63 22.95 17.21
C LEU A 13 7.56 22.73 15.70
N ALA A 14 8.69 22.39 15.10
CA ALA A 14 8.71 21.82 13.76
C ALA A 14 7.93 20.50 13.83
N ARG A 15 6.69 20.50 13.36
CA ARG A 15 5.99 19.25 13.07
C ARG A 15 6.78 18.60 11.92
N THR A 16 7.52 17.56 12.23
CA THR A 16 8.06 16.68 11.19
C THR A 16 6.85 16.14 10.43
N ALA A 17 6.73 16.50 9.15
CA ALA A 17 5.73 15.90 8.27
C ALA A 17 6.15 14.42 8.09
N VAL A 18 5.60 13.54 8.90
CA VAL A 18 5.81 12.10 8.79
C VAL A 18 4.78 11.59 7.77
N GLY A 19 5.16 11.62 6.49
CA GLY A 19 4.28 11.20 5.41
C GLY A 19 4.38 9.71 5.05
N HIS A 20 5.12 8.93 5.82
CA HIS A 20 5.26 7.49 5.60
C HIS A 20 4.07 6.73 6.18
N ALA A 21 3.62 5.66 5.48
CA ALA A 21 2.42 4.93 5.86
C ALA A 21 2.51 3.45 5.48
N THR A 22 1.64 2.64 6.05
CA THR A 22 1.60 1.20 5.81
C THR A 22 0.14 0.73 5.75
N PHE A 23 -0.21 -0.04 4.73
CA PHE A 23 -1.41 -0.86 4.79
C PHE A 23 -1.18 -1.96 5.82
N GLN A 24 -2.02 -2.07 6.84
CA GLN A 24 -1.71 -2.93 7.97
C GLN A 24 -2.87 -3.81 8.45
N GLN A 25 -4.10 -3.44 8.19
CA GLN A 25 -5.26 -4.25 8.55
C GLN A 25 -6.06 -4.65 7.31
N LEU A 26 -6.77 -5.76 7.43
CA LEU A 26 -7.75 -6.23 6.46
C LEU A 26 -9.09 -6.47 7.16
N TRP A 27 -10.17 -6.07 6.51
CA TRP A 27 -11.52 -6.43 6.91
C TRP A 27 -12.09 -7.38 5.86
N VAL A 28 -12.94 -8.30 6.26
CA VAL A 28 -13.68 -9.19 5.37
C VAL A 28 -15.14 -9.06 5.66
N ASP A 29 -15.92 -8.62 4.69
CA ASP A 29 -17.37 -8.40 4.80
C ASP A 29 -17.72 -7.61 6.09
N GLY A 30 -16.97 -6.51 6.34
CA GLY A 30 -17.15 -5.63 7.50
C GLY A 30 -16.62 -6.17 8.83
N LYS A 31 -15.99 -7.34 8.85
CA LYS A 31 -15.37 -7.91 10.06
C LYS A 31 -13.87 -7.65 10.06
N ASP A 32 -13.38 -7.01 11.11
CA ASP A 32 -11.97 -6.71 11.31
C ASP A 32 -11.16 -8.00 11.54
N GLN A 33 -10.23 -8.28 10.64
CA GLN A 33 -9.26 -9.37 10.76
C GLN A 33 -7.95 -8.89 11.39
N GLN A 34 -7.84 -7.61 11.71
CA GLN A 34 -6.63 -6.96 12.16
C GLN A 34 -5.48 -7.21 11.15
N SER A 35 -4.27 -7.45 11.61
CA SER A 35 -3.11 -7.75 10.76
C SER A 35 -2.83 -9.25 10.62
N THR A 36 -3.79 -10.13 10.98
CA THR A 36 -3.53 -11.58 11.06
C THR A 36 -3.14 -12.20 9.72
N CYS A 37 -3.62 -11.66 8.61
CA CYS A 37 -3.27 -12.10 7.25
C CYS A 37 -2.41 -11.07 6.49
N ALA A 38 -1.95 -9.99 7.14
CA ALA A 38 -1.11 -8.98 6.52
C ALA A 38 0.38 -9.33 6.61
N ARG A 39 1.09 -9.25 5.51
CA ARG A 39 2.54 -9.32 5.43
C ARG A 39 3.10 -7.92 5.65
N LEU A 40 3.22 -7.53 6.91
CA LEU A 40 3.62 -6.17 7.27
C LEU A 40 5.08 -5.91 6.87
N PRO A 41 5.38 -4.75 6.27
CA PRO A 41 6.75 -4.30 6.10
C PRO A 41 7.40 -4.01 7.46
N THR A 42 8.72 -4.04 7.52
CA THR A 42 9.47 -3.76 8.76
C THR A 42 9.50 -2.28 9.10
N SER A 43 9.27 -1.42 8.10
CA SER A 43 9.17 0.03 8.26
C SER A 43 7.99 0.58 7.42
N ASN A 44 7.61 1.82 7.68
CA ASN A 44 6.62 2.53 6.90
C ASN A 44 7.23 3.31 5.71
N SER A 45 8.51 3.08 5.39
CA SER A 45 9.20 3.73 4.28
C SER A 45 8.75 3.16 2.93
N PRO A 46 8.65 4.00 1.88
CA PRO A 46 8.25 3.56 0.56
C PRO A 46 9.35 2.82 -0.18
N VAL A 47 8.96 2.01 -1.16
CA VAL A 47 9.85 1.54 -2.23
C VAL A 47 9.92 2.62 -3.31
N THR A 48 11.10 2.92 -3.84
CA THR A 48 11.30 3.90 -4.92
C THR A 48 11.92 3.28 -6.18
N ASP A 49 12.58 2.13 -6.04
CA ASP A 49 13.15 1.38 -7.15
C ASP A 49 12.15 0.34 -7.68
N VAL A 50 11.53 0.65 -8.82
CA VAL A 50 10.56 -0.22 -9.49
C VAL A 50 11.18 -1.50 -10.09
N SER A 51 12.51 -1.58 -10.18
CA SER A 51 13.23 -2.77 -10.64
C SER A 51 13.59 -3.71 -9.51
N SER A 52 13.50 -3.25 -8.27
CA SER A 52 13.77 -4.04 -7.07
C SER A 52 12.66 -5.08 -6.82
N ASN A 53 13.05 -6.22 -6.25
CA ASN A 53 12.10 -7.20 -5.76
C ASN A 53 11.23 -6.67 -4.60
N ALA A 54 11.63 -5.59 -3.94
CA ALA A 54 10.83 -4.94 -2.89
C ALA A 54 9.45 -4.47 -3.39
N ILE A 55 9.26 -4.28 -4.70
CA ILE A 55 7.96 -3.94 -5.30
C ILE A 55 6.97 -5.12 -5.35
N ARG A 56 7.42 -6.33 -5.04
CA ARG A 56 6.57 -7.52 -4.90
C ARG A 56 5.90 -7.59 -3.53
N CYS A 57 5.12 -8.64 -3.34
CA CYS A 57 4.71 -9.14 -2.01
C CYS A 57 5.84 -9.97 -1.39
N MET A 58 6.95 -9.38 -0.97
CA MET A 58 8.08 -10.19 -0.56
C MET A 58 7.91 -10.85 0.80
N CYS A 59 8.03 -12.19 0.79
CA CYS A 59 8.50 -12.99 1.90
C CYS A 59 9.79 -13.67 1.45
N PHE A 60 10.93 -13.06 1.63
CA PHE A 60 12.17 -13.83 1.57
C PHE A 60 12.46 -14.41 2.96
N ILE A 61 12.15 -15.69 3.08
CA ILE A 61 12.97 -16.56 3.90
C ILE A 61 13.89 -17.22 2.86
N ASP A 62 15.10 -16.72 2.71
CA ASP A 62 16.15 -17.55 2.15
C ASP A 62 16.34 -18.72 3.12
N ARG A 63 15.87 -19.91 2.72
CA ARG A 63 15.99 -21.12 3.54
C ARG A 63 17.44 -21.53 3.77
N ALA A 64 18.40 -20.98 3.02
CA ALA A 64 19.81 -21.33 3.13
C ALA A 64 20.54 -20.58 4.26
N ASP A 65 20.18 -19.32 4.56
CA ASP A 65 21.01 -18.48 5.44
C ASP A 65 20.27 -17.77 6.60
N HIS A 66 18.96 -17.95 6.79
CA HIS A 66 18.18 -17.18 7.79
C HIS A 66 18.37 -15.64 7.71
N ALA A 67 18.98 -15.14 6.64
CA ALA A 67 19.19 -13.72 6.44
C ALA A 67 17.94 -13.09 5.84
N LEU A 68 17.37 -12.13 6.54
CA LEU A 68 16.40 -11.18 5.99
C LEU A 68 17.13 -10.42 4.87
N LEU A 69 16.78 -10.66 3.61
CA LEU A 69 17.21 -9.78 2.54
C LEU A 69 16.50 -8.45 2.72
N THR A 70 17.18 -7.50 3.34
CA THR A 70 16.82 -6.10 3.26
C THR A 70 17.17 -5.62 1.86
N ASP A 71 16.26 -4.90 1.19
CA ASP A 71 16.69 -4.09 0.06
C ASP A 71 17.69 -3.03 0.55
N LEU A 72 18.40 -2.39 -0.39
CA LEU A 72 19.39 -1.35 -0.06
C LEU A 72 18.78 -0.13 0.67
N ALA A 73 17.44 -0.03 0.75
CA ALA A 73 16.68 0.99 1.47
C ALA A 73 16.23 0.52 2.87
N GLY A 74 16.55 -0.72 3.29
CA GLY A 74 16.17 -1.25 4.59
C GLY A 74 14.72 -1.71 4.71
N ASN A 75 14.00 -1.81 3.60
CA ASN A 75 12.61 -2.26 3.56
C ASN A 75 12.54 -3.79 3.44
N ALA A 76 12.62 -4.49 4.55
CA ALA A 76 12.30 -5.92 4.59
C ALA A 76 10.81 -6.09 4.90
N ASN A 77 10.05 -6.74 4.02
CA ASN A 77 8.75 -7.26 4.41
C ASN A 77 8.97 -8.36 5.43
N ARG A 78 8.29 -8.28 6.58
CA ARG A 78 8.24 -9.40 7.51
C ARG A 78 7.65 -10.59 6.75
N GLY A 79 8.23 -11.74 6.88
CA GLY A 79 7.83 -12.99 6.25
C GLY A 79 6.33 -13.26 6.16
N ALA A 80 5.91 -14.52 6.05
CA ALA A 80 4.50 -14.89 5.98
C ALA A 80 3.70 -14.30 7.15
N ALA A 81 2.46 -13.90 6.87
CA ALA A 81 1.51 -13.52 7.92
C ALA A 81 1.15 -14.75 8.79
N ALA A 82 0.62 -14.50 9.99
CA ALA A 82 0.27 -15.55 10.94
C ALA A 82 -0.80 -16.52 10.39
N SER A 83 -1.66 -16.05 9.50
CA SER A 83 -2.75 -16.85 8.93
C SER A 83 -3.16 -16.37 7.52
N LYS A 84 -4.15 -17.03 6.96
CA LYS A 84 -4.87 -16.63 5.74
C LYS A 84 -6.27 -16.16 6.11
N CYS A 85 -6.75 -15.05 5.52
CA CYS A 85 -8.11 -14.59 5.69
C CYS A 85 -9.00 -15.19 4.60
N SER A 86 -10.13 -15.79 4.99
CA SER A 86 -11.08 -16.38 4.05
C SER A 86 -12.09 -15.34 3.59
N VAL A 87 -12.30 -15.23 2.29
CA VAL A 87 -13.28 -14.33 1.66
C VAL A 87 -14.04 -15.05 0.56
N ALA A 88 -15.34 -14.84 0.45
CA ALA A 88 -16.12 -15.39 -0.65
C ALA A 88 -15.81 -14.66 -1.96
N ALA A 89 -15.84 -15.37 -3.08
CA ALA A 89 -15.87 -14.74 -4.40
C ALA A 89 -17.11 -13.86 -4.51
N GLY A 90 -16.94 -12.60 -4.90
CA GLY A 90 -17.99 -11.57 -4.85
C GLY A 90 -18.13 -10.85 -3.51
N GLY A 91 -17.47 -11.29 -2.44
CA GLY A 91 -17.40 -10.61 -1.16
C GLY A 91 -16.58 -9.31 -1.22
N VAL A 92 -16.51 -8.61 -0.11
CA VAL A 92 -15.77 -7.33 0.00
C VAL A 92 -14.65 -7.48 1.02
N VAL A 93 -13.47 -7.05 0.65
CA VAL A 93 -12.38 -6.79 1.59
C VAL A 93 -12.19 -5.29 1.73
N THR A 94 -11.89 -4.81 2.96
CA THR A 94 -11.49 -3.43 3.18
C THR A 94 -10.02 -3.41 3.55
N ILE A 95 -9.19 -2.76 2.73
CA ILE A 95 -7.78 -2.49 3.07
C ILE A 95 -7.73 -1.26 3.97
N GLU A 96 -6.83 -1.26 4.97
CA GLU A 96 -6.71 -0.14 5.92
C GLU A 96 -5.25 0.27 6.09
N MET A 97 -4.96 1.57 5.87
CA MET A 97 -3.64 2.18 5.93
C MET A 97 -3.57 3.21 7.06
N HIS A 98 -2.42 3.29 7.75
CA HIS A 98 -2.10 4.35 8.70
C HIS A 98 -0.61 4.68 8.70
N GLN A 99 -0.23 5.86 9.22
CA GLN A 99 1.15 6.34 9.22
C GLN A 99 2.07 5.51 10.11
N GLN A 100 1.59 5.06 11.25
CA GLN A 100 2.40 4.28 12.20
C GLN A 100 1.84 2.86 12.36
N ASN A 101 2.74 1.91 12.55
CA ASN A 101 2.36 0.53 12.83
C ASN A 101 1.53 0.44 14.11
N GLY A 102 0.34 -0.17 14.00
CA GLY A 102 -0.61 -0.31 15.10
C GLY A 102 -1.51 0.90 15.34
N GLU A 103 -1.27 2.04 14.68
CA GLU A 103 -2.19 3.17 14.69
C GLU A 103 -3.46 2.82 13.91
N ARG A 104 -4.62 3.23 14.44
CA ARG A 104 -5.93 3.04 13.81
C ARG A 104 -6.88 4.22 13.99
N GLY A 105 -6.36 5.32 14.54
CA GLY A 105 -7.14 6.52 14.80
C GLY A 105 -7.40 7.33 13.52
N CYS A 106 -8.57 7.97 13.46
CA CYS A 106 -8.93 8.87 12.36
C CYS A 106 -8.54 10.33 12.65
N GLY A 107 -7.78 10.58 13.70
CA GLY A 107 -7.31 11.93 14.06
C GLY A 107 -6.14 12.42 13.22
N SER A 108 -5.48 11.52 12.48
CA SER A 108 -4.42 11.81 11.53
C SER A 108 -4.81 11.28 10.15
N GLU A 109 -4.27 11.88 9.09
CA GLU A 109 -4.38 11.33 7.74
C GLU A 109 -3.74 9.93 7.66
N ALA A 110 -4.34 9.03 6.90
CA ALA A 110 -3.83 7.68 6.72
C ALA A 110 -2.46 7.66 6.04
N ILE A 111 -2.28 8.54 5.05
CA ILE A 111 -1.01 8.88 4.43
C ILE A 111 -0.92 10.42 4.41
N GLY A 112 0.01 10.97 5.18
CA GLY A 112 0.00 12.39 5.49
C GLY A 112 0.67 13.28 4.44
N GLY A 113 0.38 14.57 4.52
CA GLY A 113 1.00 15.59 3.72
C GLY A 113 0.65 15.51 2.23
N ALA A 114 1.59 15.90 1.35
CA ALA A 114 1.38 15.97 -0.09
C ALA A 114 1.55 14.62 -0.83
N HIS A 115 1.25 13.50 -0.18
CA HIS A 115 1.38 12.16 -0.76
C HIS A 115 0.22 11.84 -1.72
N TYR A 116 -0.07 12.76 -2.65
CA TYR A 116 -1.13 12.57 -3.64
C TYR A 116 -0.74 11.52 -4.68
N GLY A 117 -1.68 10.66 -5.01
CA GLY A 117 -1.50 9.62 -6.01
C GLY A 117 -2.59 8.55 -6.00
N PRO A 118 -2.48 7.54 -6.88
CA PRO A 118 -3.44 6.47 -6.99
C PRO A 118 -3.33 5.46 -5.84
N VAL A 119 -4.47 4.78 -5.58
CA VAL A 119 -4.54 3.57 -4.76
C VAL A 119 -5.01 2.42 -5.66
N MET A 120 -4.32 1.30 -5.61
CA MET A 120 -4.61 0.15 -6.45
C MET A 120 -4.55 -1.15 -5.65
N VAL A 121 -5.35 -2.14 -6.10
CA VAL A 121 -5.30 -3.48 -5.53
C VAL A 121 -5.22 -4.51 -6.63
N TYR A 122 -4.31 -5.44 -6.46
CA TYR A 122 -4.05 -6.56 -7.36
C TYR A 122 -4.22 -7.88 -6.62
N MET A 123 -4.49 -8.94 -7.37
CA MET A 123 -4.49 -10.30 -6.85
C MET A 123 -3.60 -11.20 -7.71
N SER A 124 -3.00 -12.20 -7.07
CA SER A 124 -2.21 -13.24 -7.73
C SER A 124 -2.64 -14.59 -7.19
N LYS A 125 -3.07 -15.51 -8.07
CA LYS A 125 -3.39 -16.90 -7.68
C LYS A 125 -2.09 -17.65 -7.41
N VAL A 126 -2.05 -18.34 -6.27
CA VAL A 126 -0.88 -19.09 -5.81
C VAL A 126 -1.28 -20.46 -5.30
N ALA A 127 -0.31 -21.38 -5.20
CA ALA A 127 -0.57 -22.70 -4.65
C ALA A 127 -0.86 -22.65 -3.15
N ASP A 128 -0.10 -21.82 -2.40
CA ASP A 128 -0.28 -21.55 -0.98
C ASP A 128 0.12 -20.11 -0.67
N ALA A 129 -0.85 -19.31 -0.21
CA ALA A 129 -0.60 -17.92 0.11
C ALA A 129 0.35 -17.71 1.29
N SER A 130 0.58 -18.70 2.14
CA SER A 130 1.52 -18.59 3.26
C SER A 130 2.99 -18.72 2.84
N THR A 131 3.26 -19.39 1.71
CA THR A 131 4.63 -19.66 1.24
C THR A 131 4.99 -18.96 -0.06
N ALA A 132 4.00 -18.38 -0.76
CA ALA A 132 4.23 -17.69 -2.04
C ALA A 132 5.13 -16.46 -1.87
N ASP A 133 6.09 -16.27 -2.78
CA ASP A 133 7.09 -15.21 -2.75
C ASP A 133 6.71 -13.94 -3.55
N GLY A 134 5.51 -13.92 -4.15
CA GLY A 134 5.04 -12.81 -4.97
C GLY A 134 5.65 -12.75 -6.37
N SER A 135 6.31 -13.79 -6.84
CA SER A 135 6.86 -13.87 -8.21
C SER A 135 5.82 -14.22 -9.27
N SER A 136 4.65 -14.75 -8.87
CA SER A 136 3.54 -15.02 -9.77
C SER A 136 2.89 -13.75 -10.30
N SER A 137 2.21 -13.83 -11.45
CA SER A 137 1.60 -12.64 -12.08
C SER A 137 0.40 -12.13 -11.30
N PHE A 138 0.22 -10.81 -11.30
CA PHE A 138 -0.84 -10.10 -10.60
C PHE A 138 -1.82 -9.46 -11.59
N PHE A 139 -3.11 -9.62 -11.36
CA PHE A 139 -4.16 -8.90 -12.09
C PHE A 139 -4.83 -7.86 -11.20
N LYS A 140 -5.12 -6.70 -11.77
CA LYS A 140 -5.71 -5.58 -11.04
C LYS A 140 -7.21 -5.80 -10.84
N ILE A 141 -7.69 -5.63 -9.61
CA ILE A 141 -9.10 -5.76 -9.24
C ILE A 141 -9.73 -4.44 -8.79
N PHE A 142 -8.90 -3.45 -8.43
CA PHE A 142 -9.36 -2.15 -7.96
C PHE A 142 -8.37 -1.07 -8.33
N GLN A 143 -8.88 0.11 -8.63
CA GLN A 143 -8.10 1.34 -8.70
C GLN A 143 -8.96 2.54 -8.34
N ASP A 144 -8.35 3.47 -7.60
CA ASP A 144 -8.81 4.82 -7.39
C ASP A 144 -7.64 5.74 -7.75
N THR A 145 -7.81 6.57 -8.78
CA THR A 145 -6.70 7.24 -9.43
C THR A 145 -6.85 8.76 -9.40
N TRP A 146 -6.25 9.45 -10.34
CA TRP A 146 -6.38 10.88 -10.52
C TRP A 146 -7.65 11.22 -11.31
N GLY A 147 -8.31 12.30 -10.89
CA GLY A 147 -9.40 12.94 -11.61
C GLY A 147 -9.31 14.46 -11.52
N LYS A 148 -9.46 15.15 -12.64
CA LYS A 148 -9.46 16.60 -12.67
C LYS A 148 -10.67 17.15 -11.92
N LYS A 149 -10.48 18.03 -10.95
CA LYS A 149 -11.57 18.64 -10.18
C LYS A 149 -12.25 19.77 -10.94
N SER A 150 -11.46 20.59 -11.65
CA SER A 150 -11.94 21.68 -12.49
C SER A 150 -10.88 22.03 -13.55
N SER A 151 -11.26 22.82 -14.56
CA SER A 151 -10.31 23.29 -15.58
C SER A 151 -9.18 24.16 -15.02
N THR A 152 -9.37 24.75 -13.83
CA THR A 152 -8.44 25.68 -13.17
C THR A 152 -7.77 25.10 -11.94
N SER A 153 -8.12 23.86 -11.51
CA SER A 153 -7.49 23.23 -10.35
C SER A 153 -6.03 22.87 -10.65
N SER A 154 -5.16 22.99 -9.64
CA SER A 154 -3.81 22.45 -9.69
C SER A 154 -3.81 20.95 -9.36
N GLY A 155 -2.70 20.25 -9.67
CA GLY A 155 -2.59 18.83 -9.38
C GLY A 155 -2.85 18.46 -7.91
N SER A 156 -2.45 19.31 -6.97
CA SER A 156 -2.72 19.13 -5.54
C SER A 156 -4.19 19.32 -5.16
N ASP A 157 -4.97 20.05 -5.94
CA ASP A 157 -6.40 20.31 -5.67
C ASP A 157 -7.31 19.27 -6.32
N ASP A 158 -6.81 18.50 -7.26
CA ASP A 158 -7.55 17.48 -8.00
C ASP A 158 -7.95 16.29 -7.11
N TYR A 159 -8.78 15.40 -7.63
CA TYR A 159 -9.13 14.15 -6.98
C TYR A 159 -7.98 13.16 -7.06
N TRP A 160 -7.74 12.44 -5.98
CA TRP A 160 -6.70 11.43 -5.86
C TRP A 160 -7.14 10.30 -4.95
N GLY A 161 -6.86 9.06 -5.30
CA GLY A 161 -7.20 7.91 -4.45
C GLY A 161 -6.63 8.00 -3.03
N THR A 162 -5.45 8.58 -2.84
CA THR A 162 -4.90 8.83 -1.49
C THR A 162 -5.69 9.85 -0.69
N LYS A 163 -6.39 10.81 -1.33
CA LYS A 163 -7.30 11.73 -0.62
C LYS A 163 -8.57 11.00 -0.15
N ASP A 164 -9.11 10.13 -0.99
CA ASP A 164 -10.26 9.33 -0.62
C ASP A 164 -9.91 8.35 0.50
N LEU A 165 -8.72 7.74 0.44
CA LEU A 165 -8.17 6.94 1.53
C LEU A 165 -8.08 7.73 2.84
N ASN A 166 -7.56 8.96 2.82
CA ASN A 166 -7.50 9.84 4.00
C ASN A 166 -8.89 10.20 4.52
N THR A 167 -9.82 10.55 3.62
CA THR A 167 -11.22 10.91 3.97
C THR A 167 -11.94 9.74 4.64
N ASN A 168 -11.64 8.52 4.22
CA ASN A 168 -12.25 7.29 4.72
C ASN A 168 -11.46 6.67 5.90
N CYS A 169 -10.69 7.45 6.62
CA CYS A 169 -9.91 6.96 7.77
C CYS A 169 -8.99 5.79 7.42
N GLY A 170 -8.33 5.87 6.28
CA GLY A 170 -7.40 4.86 5.80
C GLY A 170 -8.05 3.62 5.19
N LYS A 171 -9.37 3.60 5.01
CA LYS A 171 -10.12 2.43 4.58
C LYS A 171 -10.62 2.58 3.15
N MET A 172 -10.46 1.50 2.36
CA MET A 172 -11.06 1.39 1.04
C MET A 172 -11.64 0.00 0.82
N ASP A 173 -12.90 -0.03 0.38
CA ASP A 173 -13.61 -1.26 0.07
C ASP A 173 -13.24 -1.75 -1.32
N VAL A 174 -12.91 -3.02 -1.41
CA VAL A 174 -12.48 -3.69 -2.64
C VAL A 174 -13.30 -4.95 -2.83
N LYS A 175 -14.05 -5.00 -3.93
CA LYS A 175 -14.85 -6.17 -4.26
C LYS A 175 -13.99 -7.26 -4.89
N ILE A 176 -14.02 -8.45 -4.33
CA ILE A 176 -13.42 -9.64 -4.93
C ILE A 176 -14.26 -10.07 -6.15
N PRO A 177 -13.68 -10.25 -7.34
CA PRO A 177 -14.48 -10.66 -8.49
C PRO A 177 -15.19 -12.00 -8.28
N SER A 178 -16.49 -12.06 -8.57
CA SER A 178 -17.33 -13.21 -8.28
C SER A 178 -17.01 -14.45 -9.12
N GLY A 179 -16.39 -14.26 -10.28
CA GLY A 179 -16.03 -15.35 -11.21
C GLY A 179 -14.68 -16.00 -10.93
N LEU A 180 -13.91 -15.54 -9.93
CA LEU A 180 -12.59 -16.09 -9.66
C LEU A 180 -12.66 -17.56 -9.23
N ALA A 181 -11.67 -18.34 -9.64
CA ALA A 181 -11.50 -19.71 -9.17
C ALA A 181 -11.17 -19.70 -7.67
N ALA A 182 -11.79 -20.61 -6.91
CA ALA A 182 -11.45 -20.81 -5.50
C ALA A 182 -9.99 -21.18 -5.30
N GLY A 183 -9.44 -20.87 -4.13
CA GLY A 183 -8.06 -21.18 -3.74
C GLY A 183 -7.34 -20.01 -3.13
N ASP A 184 -6.03 -20.13 -2.98
CA ASP A 184 -5.19 -19.14 -2.33
C ASP A 184 -4.73 -18.04 -3.29
N TYR A 185 -4.68 -16.83 -2.73
CA TYR A 185 -4.22 -15.63 -3.44
C TYR A 185 -3.36 -14.76 -2.53
N LEU A 186 -2.42 -14.07 -3.13
CA LEU A 186 -1.86 -12.86 -2.56
C LEU A 186 -2.71 -11.67 -3.04
N LEU A 187 -3.18 -10.84 -2.11
CA LEU A 187 -3.85 -9.58 -2.40
C LEU A 187 -2.85 -8.46 -2.09
N ARG A 188 -2.45 -7.70 -3.11
CA ARG A 188 -1.44 -6.65 -3.03
C ARG A 188 -2.12 -5.29 -3.07
N ALA A 189 -2.13 -4.58 -1.95
CA ALA A 189 -2.55 -3.18 -1.86
C ALA A 189 -1.35 -2.26 -2.10
N GLU A 190 -1.57 -1.18 -2.84
CA GLU A 190 -0.55 -0.21 -3.23
C GLU A 190 -1.12 1.21 -3.24
N ALA A 191 -0.40 2.15 -2.61
CA ALA A 191 -0.57 3.58 -2.82
C ALA A 191 0.73 4.14 -3.41
N ILE A 192 0.63 4.98 -4.44
CA ILE A 192 1.79 5.59 -5.08
C ILE A 192 1.75 7.09 -4.82
N ALA A 193 2.69 7.62 -4.03
CA ALA A 193 2.79 9.06 -3.82
C ALA A 193 3.69 9.69 -4.89
N LEU A 194 3.19 10.76 -5.52
CA LEU A 194 3.80 11.37 -6.71
C LEU A 194 4.42 12.75 -6.44
N HIS A 195 4.45 13.22 -5.18
CA HIS A 195 4.96 14.56 -4.84
C HIS A 195 6.44 14.77 -5.17
N ALA A 196 7.22 13.70 -5.28
CA ALA A 196 8.64 13.73 -5.67
C ALA A 196 8.90 13.13 -7.06
N ALA A 197 7.85 12.80 -7.82
CA ALA A 197 7.93 12.02 -9.05
C ALA A 197 8.33 12.84 -10.30
N GLY A 198 8.85 14.05 -10.16
CA GLY A 198 9.35 14.87 -11.26
C GLY A 198 10.58 14.28 -11.99
N SER A 199 11.24 13.30 -11.40
CA SER A 199 12.35 12.56 -11.98
C SER A 199 12.16 11.06 -11.81
N PRO A 200 12.78 10.21 -12.67
CA PRO A 200 12.75 8.78 -12.50
C PRO A 200 13.24 8.36 -11.11
N GLY A 201 12.52 7.45 -10.44
CA GLY A 201 12.82 7.01 -9.08
C GLY A 201 12.27 7.92 -7.97
N GLY A 202 11.55 9.00 -8.32
CA GLY A 202 10.93 9.89 -7.34
C GLY A 202 9.55 9.43 -6.86
N ALA A 203 8.84 8.57 -7.60
CA ALA A 203 7.59 7.98 -7.14
C ALA A 203 7.82 7.06 -5.93
N GLN A 204 6.93 7.13 -4.95
CA GLN A 204 7.03 6.40 -3.69
C GLN A 204 5.90 5.36 -3.59
N PHE A 205 6.25 4.09 -3.54
CA PHE A 205 5.33 2.97 -3.52
C PHE A 205 5.17 2.43 -2.10
N TYR A 206 3.97 2.52 -1.54
CA TYR A 206 3.58 1.98 -0.24
C TYR A 206 2.82 0.69 -0.48
N ILE A 207 3.42 -0.46 -0.17
CA ILE A 207 2.93 -1.77 -0.58
C ILE A 207 2.80 -2.68 0.62
N THR A 208 1.66 -3.37 0.72
CA THR A 208 1.49 -4.50 1.64
C THR A 208 0.70 -5.59 0.94
N CYS A 209 1.03 -6.84 1.23
CA CYS A 209 0.26 -7.96 0.75
C CYS A 209 -0.46 -8.71 1.87
N TYR A 210 -1.63 -9.22 1.53
CA TYR A 210 -2.44 -10.03 2.40
C TYR A 210 -2.53 -11.45 1.84
N GLN A 211 -2.48 -12.43 2.73
CA GLN A 211 -2.69 -13.83 2.42
C GLN A 211 -4.18 -14.14 2.53
N ILE A 212 -4.83 -14.45 1.43
CA ILE A 212 -6.26 -14.73 1.42
C ILE A 212 -6.56 -16.08 0.76
N THR A 213 -7.65 -16.70 1.21
CA THR A 213 -8.27 -17.86 0.56
C THR A 213 -9.62 -17.45 0.02
N VAL A 214 -9.78 -17.47 -1.30
CA VAL A 214 -11.07 -17.23 -1.96
C VAL A 214 -11.88 -18.50 -1.92
N THR A 215 -13.12 -18.41 -1.39
CA THR A 215 -14.06 -19.52 -1.31
C THR A 215 -15.21 -19.34 -2.30
N GLY A 216 -15.75 -20.44 -2.81
CA GLY A 216 -16.78 -20.40 -3.85
C GLY A 216 -16.25 -19.86 -5.17
N GLY A 217 -17.13 -19.24 -5.95
CA GLY A 217 -16.76 -18.59 -7.21
C GLY A 217 -16.83 -19.48 -8.44
N GLY A 218 -16.14 -19.07 -9.48
CA GLY A 218 -16.13 -19.72 -10.80
C GLY A 218 -14.80 -20.37 -11.16
N SER A 219 -14.43 -20.23 -12.42
CA SER A 219 -13.20 -20.79 -12.97
C SER A 219 -12.30 -19.74 -13.64
N VAL A 220 -12.62 -18.45 -13.46
CA VAL A 220 -11.88 -17.36 -14.10
C VAL A 220 -10.48 -17.24 -13.48
N SER A 221 -9.47 -17.23 -14.33
CA SER A 221 -8.06 -16.99 -13.99
C SER A 221 -7.53 -15.88 -14.89
N PRO A 222 -7.63 -14.60 -14.49
CA PRO A 222 -7.22 -13.48 -15.33
C PRO A 222 -5.72 -13.51 -15.62
N ALA A 223 -5.34 -13.03 -16.80
CA ALA A 223 -3.94 -12.72 -17.09
C ALA A 223 -3.49 -11.53 -16.23
N GLY A 224 -2.21 -11.50 -15.87
CA GLY A 224 -1.65 -10.48 -15.02
C GLY A 224 -0.31 -9.95 -15.51
N VAL A 225 0.26 -9.05 -14.71
CA VAL A 225 1.59 -8.47 -14.90
C VAL A 225 2.53 -8.95 -13.80
N SER A 226 3.83 -8.90 -14.04
CA SER A 226 4.84 -9.27 -13.05
C SER A 226 5.38 -8.04 -12.33
N PHE A 227 5.65 -8.17 -11.05
CA PHE A 227 6.43 -7.22 -10.27
C PHE A 227 7.75 -7.87 -9.84
N PRO A 228 8.90 -7.23 -10.13
CA PRO A 228 9.10 -6.08 -11.01
C PRO A 228 8.75 -6.39 -12.48
N GLY A 229 8.60 -5.33 -13.28
CA GLY A 229 8.33 -5.40 -14.71
C GLY A 229 7.06 -4.67 -15.15
N ALA A 230 6.04 -4.59 -14.28
CA ALA A 230 4.81 -3.85 -14.57
C ALA A 230 5.03 -2.33 -14.65
N TYR A 231 6.03 -1.80 -13.96
CA TYR A 231 6.36 -0.38 -13.94
C TYR A 231 7.77 -0.14 -14.45
N GLN A 232 7.93 0.98 -15.14
CA GLN A 232 9.23 1.59 -15.43
C GLN A 232 9.26 2.98 -14.82
N ALA A 233 10.43 3.40 -14.32
CA ALA A 233 10.56 4.66 -13.60
C ALA A 233 10.16 5.91 -14.42
N SER A 234 10.22 5.80 -15.76
CA SER A 234 9.82 6.85 -16.72
C SER A 234 8.42 6.68 -17.30
N ASN A 235 7.62 5.71 -16.86
CA ASN A 235 6.27 5.56 -17.38
C ASN A 235 5.41 6.78 -17.04
N PRO A 236 4.52 7.23 -17.95
CA PRO A 236 3.47 8.19 -17.63
C PRO A 236 2.65 7.73 -16.42
N GLY A 237 2.47 8.62 -15.43
CA GLY A 237 1.79 8.28 -14.17
C GLY A 237 2.70 7.69 -13.08
N ILE A 238 3.95 7.31 -13.40
CA ILE A 238 5.03 7.04 -12.43
C ILE A 238 5.97 8.24 -12.37
N GLN A 239 6.39 8.76 -13.52
CA GLN A 239 7.03 10.07 -13.62
C GLN A 239 5.99 11.09 -14.06
N VAL A 240 5.83 12.16 -13.29
CA VAL A 240 4.87 13.25 -13.54
C VAL A 240 5.58 14.59 -13.46
N SER A 241 5.21 15.56 -14.33
CA SER A 241 5.76 16.92 -14.39
C SER A 241 4.72 17.93 -13.94
#